data_5c9e13c5ca6e17e288fc92bbc697dc4b
#
_entry.id   5c9e13c5ca6e17e288fc92bbc697dc4b
#
_cell.length_a   1.000
_cell.length_b   1.000
_cell.length_c   1.000
_cell.angle_alpha   90.00
_cell.angle_beta   90.00
_cell.angle_gamma   90.00
#
_symmetry.space_group_name_H-M   'P 1'
#
loop_
_entity.id
_entity.type
_entity.pdbx_description
1 polymer ?
#
loop_
_entity_poly.entity_id
_entity_poly.type
_entity_poly.pdbx_seq_one_letter_code
_entity_poly.pdbx_strand_id
1 'polypeptide(L)'
;MLEEVIMKKRIVQLQIGAAAIAAILGTGSVINAFPCSAALVTAYAKEQNTEENVTVVNEKTTWKYLDNNTDPASGLSSLTAWTTPDFNDSAWKSAAGKFGAKRGALTSFNGFTPTVLLQQYQDQENSKCTPTFFFRTTFNAQNIDQITSVTGTLFHDDAVAVYLNGQLITSADMPDEKHENNLYYAGVSAGAPKEASVVLTKDQLKSILKEGSNVLSVELHQDRESSSDIYFEFQNLSLNYNENNTDGDNSGSNDEKVTQKSIFLTVGNDTSSQGITWYADTETA
;
A
#
# COMPACT_ATOMS: atom_id res chain seq x y z
N MET A 1 -4.45 -25.00 -13.07
CA MET A 1 -5.21 -23.73 -13.15
C MET A 1 -4.36 -22.49 -12.86
N LEU A 2 -3.42 -22.52 -11.88
CA LEU A 2 -2.54 -21.37 -11.59
C LEU A 2 -1.46 -21.14 -12.67
N GLU A 3 -0.88 -22.21 -13.20
CA GLU A 3 0.15 -22.12 -14.25
C GLU A 3 -0.37 -21.59 -15.60
N GLU A 4 -1.63 -21.86 -15.92
CA GLU A 4 -2.24 -21.38 -17.16
C GLU A 4 -2.52 -19.87 -17.15
N VAL A 5 -2.75 -19.29 -15.97
CA VAL A 5 -2.96 -17.83 -15.79
C VAL A 5 -1.64 -17.07 -15.92
N ILE A 6 -0.54 -17.66 -15.42
CA ILE A 6 0.80 -17.05 -15.51
C ILE A 6 1.30 -17.06 -16.95
N MET A 7 1.05 -18.15 -17.69
CA MET A 7 1.43 -18.24 -19.09
C MET A 7 0.64 -17.26 -20.00
N LYS A 8 -0.64 -17.03 -19.72
CA LYS A 8 -1.45 -16.04 -20.45
C LYS A 8 -0.99 -14.60 -20.22
N LYS A 9 -0.54 -14.25 -19.02
CA LYS A 9 0.02 -12.91 -18.75
C LYS A 9 1.33 -12.66 -19.50
N ARG A 10 2.22 -13.65 -19.60
CA ARG A 10 3.48 -13.53 -20.36
C ARG A 10 3.25 -13.36 -21.87
N ILE A 11 2.27 -14.05 -22.43
CA ILE A 11 1.96 -13.96 -23.88
C ILE A 11 1.36 -12.59 -24.25
N VAL A 12 0.56 -11.97 -23.38
CA VAL A 12 -0.03 -10.65 -23.65
C VAL A 12 1.03 -9.53 -23.66
N GLN A 13 2.04 -9.61 -22.79
CA GLN A 13 3.14 -8.63 -22.81
C GLN A 13 4.06 -8.77 -24.04
N LEU A 14 4.27 -9.97 -24.53
CA LEU A 14 5.07 -10.20 -25.75
C LEU A 14 4.37 -9.66 -27.01
N GLN A 15 3.04 -9.67 -27.05
CA GLN A 15 2.28 -9.14 -28.20
C GLN A 15 2.27 -7.61 -28.28
N ILE A 16 2.35 -6.89 -27.15
CA ILE A 16 2.40 -5.41 -27.15
C ILE A 16 3.77 -4.92 -27.64
N GLY A 17 4.86 -5.64 -27.32
CA GLY A 17 6.19 -5.32 -27.83
C GLY A 17 6.33 -5.50 -29.35
N ALA A 18 5.69 -6.52 -29.93
CA ALA A 18 5.75 -6.79 -31.37
C ALA A 18 4.90 -5.79 -32.20
N ALA A 19 3.79 -5.30 -31.67
CA ALA A 19 2.93 -4.32 -32.37
C ALA A 19 3.57 -2.92 -32.47
N ALA A 20 4.41 -2.54 -31.49
CA ALA A 20 5.11 -1.24 -31.53
C ALA A 20 6.24 -1.18 -32.58
N ILE A 21 6.83 -2.33 -32.94
CA ILE A 21 7.89 -2.41 -33.98
C ILE A 21 7.30 -2.42 -35.41
N ALA A 22 6.10 -2.95 -35.60
CA ALA A 22 5.45 -3.00 -36.91
C ALA A 22 4.94 -1.64 -37.42
N ALA A 23 4.71 -0.66 -36.52
CA ALA A 23 4.24 0.67 -36.89
C ALA A 23 5.31 1.60 -37.47
N ILE A 24 6.60 1.24 -37.37
CA ILE A 24 7.74 2.05 -37.85
C ILE A 24 8.16 1.64 -39.29
N LEU A 25 7.69 0.51 -39.82
CA LEU A 25 8.13 -0.04 -41.12
C LEU A 25 7.15 0.14 -42.28
N GLY A 26 6.16 0.99 -42.14
CA GLY A 26 5.12 1.17 -43.16
C GLY A 26 5.14 2.50 -43.88
N THR A 27 6.17 2.85 -44.64
CA THR A 27 6.04 3.60 -45.91
C THR A 27 7.30 3.38 -46.74
N GLY A 28 7.10 2.93 -47.97
CA GLY A 28 8.13 2.44 -48.85
C GLY A 28 9.24 3.43 -49.24
N SER A 29 10.45 2.94 -49.21
CA SER A 29 11.50 3.35 -50.17
C SER A 29 12.50 2.22 -50.29
N VAL A 30 12.80 1.86 -51.50
CA VAL A 30 13.76 0.84 -51.92
C VAL A 30 15.14 1.25 -51.48
N ILE A 31 15.70 0.53 -50.48
CA ILE A 31 17.10 0.70 -50.09
C ILE A 31 17.88 -0.44 -50.72
N ASN A 32 18.86 -0.07 -51.59
CA ASN A 32 19.84 -0.98 -52.18
C ASN A 32 20.50 -1.81 -51.09
N ALA A 33 20.47 -3.12 -51.30
CA ALA A 33 21.06 -4.14 -50.42
C ALA A 33 22.56 -3.94 -50.25
N PHE A 34 23.00 -3.50 -49.09
CA PHE A 34 24.30 -3.86 -48.58
C PHE A 34 24.16 -5.22 -47.82
N PRO A 35 25.08 -6.17 -47.96
CA PRO A 35 25.07 -7.37 -47.17
C PRO A 35 25.51 -7.01 -45.76
N CYS A 36 24.58 -6.48 -44.99
CA CYS A 36 24.76 -6.37 -43.56
C CYS A 36 24.47 -7.76 -43.01
N SER A 37 25.51 -8.45 -42.56
CA SER A 37 25.36 -9.62 -41.67
C SER A 37 24.32 -9.23 -40.65
N ALA A 38 23.24 -10.01 -40.55
CA ALA A 38 22.20 -9.82 -39.56
C ALA A 38 22.82 -9.93 -38.16
N ALA A 39 23.38 -8.84 -37.69
CA ALA A 39 23.62 -8.68 -36.27
C ALA A 39 22.22 -8.65 -35.65
N LEU A 40 21.88 -9.70 -34.95
CA LEU A 40 20.70 -9.79 -34.14
C LEU A 40 20.78 -8.61 -33.16
N VAL A 41 20.10 -7.52 -33.43
CA VAL A 41 19.92 -6.45 -32.45
C VAL A 41 18.94 -7.01 -31.44
N THR A 42 19.47 -7.73 -30.47
CA THR A 42 18.73 -8.05 -29.27
C THR A 42 18.56 -6.71 -28.55
N ALA A 43 17.43 -6.05 -28.76
CA ALA A 43 17.03 -4.93 -27.95
C ALA A 43 16.85 -5.48 -26.54
N TYR A 44 17.84 -5.34 -25.70
CA TYR A 44 17.65 -5.48 -24.26
C TYR A 44 16.70 -4.35 -23.86
N ALA A 45 15.42 -4.69 -23.76
CA ALA A 45 14.52 -3.84 -23.03
C ALA A 45 15.15 -3.71 -21.62
N LYS A 46 15.57 -2.52 -21.25
CA LYS A 46 15.87 -2.20 -19.86
C LYS A 46 14.64 -2.68 -19.11
N GLU A 47 14.80 -3.71 -18.28
CA GLU A 47 13.76 -4.08 -17.34
C GLU A 47 13.42 -2.80 -16.59
N GLN A 48 12.26 -2.25 -16.88
CA GLN A 48 11.69 -1.28 -15.99
C GLN A 48 11.52 -2.05 -14.68
N ASN A 49 12.12 -1.56 -13.61
CA ASN A 49 11.78 -2.00 -12.26
C ASN A 49 10.26 -1.80 -12.14
N THR A 50 9.50 -2.83 -12.45
CA THR A 50 8.10 -2.88 -12.13
C THR A 50 8.07 -3.25 -10.66
N GLU A 51 7.68 -2.31 -9.81
CA GLU A 51 7.41 -2.64 -8.43
C GLU A 51 6.18 -3.56 -8.41
N GLU A 52 6.34 -4.78 -7.88
CA GLU A 52 5.20 -5.63 -7.59
C GLU A 52 4.50 -5.08 -6.35
N ASN A 53 3.22 -4.75 -6.49
CA ASN A 53 2.39 -4.25 -5.41
C ASN A 53 1.47 -5.37 -4.91
N VAL A 54 1.65 -5.79 -3.66
CA VAL A 54 0.82 -6.80 -3.00
C VAL A 54 -0.07 -6.14 -1.96
N THR A 55 -1.36 -6.02 -2.24
CA THR A 55 -2.33 -5.51 -1.28
C THR A 55 -2.61 -6.55 -0.19
N VAL A 56 -2.29 -6.23 1.05
CA VAL A 56 -2.42 -7.09 2.23
C VAL A 56 -3.61 -6.74 3.12
N VAL A 57 -4.08 -5.49 3.09
CA VAL A 57 -5.33 -5.04 3.72
C VAL A 57 -6.16 -4.29 2.69
N ASN A 58 -7.47 -4.52 2.68
CA ASN A 58 -8.42 -3.85 1.79
C ASN A 58 -9.79 -3.74 2.45
N GLU A 59 -10.77 -3.18 1.74
CA GLU A 59 -12.15 -3.00 2.22
C GLU A 59 -12.86 -4.29 2.64
N LYS A 60 -12.37 -5.48 2.22
CA LYS A 60 -12.92 -6.81 2.57
C LYS A 60 -12.18 -7.47 3.73
N THR A 61 -11.13 -6.85 4.23
CA THR A 61 -10.37 -7.37 5.36
C THR A 61 -11.24 -7.45 6.60
N THR A 62 -11.17 -8.58 7.29
CA THR A 62 -11.85 -8.75 8.57
C THR A 62 -11.03 -8.12 9.68
N TRP A 63 -11.68 -7.26 10.45
CA TRP A 63 -11.12 -6.60 11.63
C TRP A 63 -11.71 -7.18 12.89
N LYS A 64 -10.88 -7.34 13.93
CA LYS A 64 -11.31 -7.37 15.31
C LYS A 64 -11.55 -5.94 15.75
N TYR A 65 -12.64 -5.67 16.48
CA TYR A 65 -12.93 -4.32 16.94
C TYR A 65 -13.57 -4.26 18.30
N LEU A 66 -13.30 -3.17 19.04
CA LEU A 66 -13.80 -2.89 20.37
C LEU A 66 -14.44 -1.49 20.37
N ASP A 67 -15.76 -1.43 20.60
CA ASP A 67 -16.58 -0.23 20.50
C ASP A 67 -17.48 -0.02 21.73
N ASN A 68 -17.16 -0.66 22.86
CA ASN A 68 -17.99 -0.71 24.06
C ASN A 68 -17.51 0.20 25.18
N ASN A 69 -16.73 1.23 24.86
CA ASN A 69 -16.15 2.17 25.84
C ASN A 69 -15.24 1.48 26.89
N THR A 70 -14.49 0.47 26.47
CA THR A 70 -13.49 -0.20 27.30
C THR A 70 -12.11 0.12 26.77
N ASP A 71 -11.20 0.56 27.65
CA ASP A 71 -9.79 0.77 27.29
C ASP A 71 -9.06 -0.58 27.21
N PRO A 72 -8.57 -1.00 26.03
CA PRO A 72 -7.86 -2.25 25.88
C PRO A 72 -6.50 -2.27 26.58
N ALA A 73 -5.94 -1.10 26.93
CA ALA A 73 -4.69 -1.00 27.69
C ALA A 73 -4.88 -1.00 29.21
N SER A 74 -6.12 -1.06 29.69
CA SER A 74 -6.38 -1.04 31.13
C SER A 74 -5.64 -2.16 31.86
N GLY A 75 -4.80 -1.78 32.83
CA GLY A 75 -3.96 -2.70 33.59
C GLY A 75 -2.69 -3.19 32.87
N LEU A 76 -2.42 -2.69 31.65
CA LEU A 76 -1.19 -3.00 30.93
C LEU A 76 -0.07 -1.99 31.21
N SER A 77 1.15 -2.31 30.78
CA SER A 77 2.37 -1.51 31.05
C SER A 77 2.46 -0.21 30.26
N SER A 78 1.73 -0.08 29.15
CA SER A 78 1.67 1.15 28.34
C SER A 78 0.32 1.27 27.62
N LEU A 79 -0.05 2.49 27.27
CA LEU A 79 -1.28 2.78 26.53
C LEU A 79 -1.31 2.13 25.13
N THR A 80 -0.16 1.82 24.56
CA THR A 80 -0.03 1.18 23.24
C THR A 80 0.19 -0.33 23.31
N ALA A 81 0.20 -0.95 24.51
CA ALA A 81 0.45 -2.39 24.65
C ALA A 81 -0.57 -3.26 23.89
N TRP A 82 -1.79 -2.78 23.70
CA TRP A 82 -2.84 -3.45 22.92
C TRP A 82 -2.54 -3.51 21.41
N THR A 83 -1.59 -2.71 20.90
CA THR A 83 -1.23 -2.67 19.47
C THR A 83 -0.15 -3.69 19.09
N THR A 84 0.41 -4.40 20.07
CA THR A 84 1.48 -5.39 19.86
C THR A 84 0.95 -6.75 19.38
N PRO A 85 1.78 -7.56 18.69
CA PRO A 85 1.36 -8.88 18.22
C PRO A 85 0.91 -9.85 19.33
N ASP A 86 1.44 -9.71 20.54
CA ASP A 86 1.16 -10.62 21.66
C ASP A 86 -0.15 -10.29 22.40
N PHE A 87 -0.81 -9.20 22.06
CA PHE A 87 -2.07 -8.81 22.68
C PHE A 87 -3.21 -9.77 22.30
N ASN A 88 -4.00 -10.19 23.29
CA ASN A 88 -5.14 -11.08 23.07
C ASN A 88 -6.43 -10.32 22.78
N ASP A 89 -6.85 -10.29 21.53
CA ASP A 89 -8.09 -9.66 21.05
C ASP A 89 -9.22 -10.68 20.77
N SER A 90 -9.10 -11.91 21.27
CA SER A 90 -10.05 -13.00 20.99
C SER A 90 -11.49 -12.69 21.41
N ALA A 91 -11.68 -11.87 22.44
CA ALA A 91 -12.98 -11.45 22.96
C ALA A 91 -13.61 -10.28 22.18
N TRP A 92 -12.86 -9.66 21.25
CA TRP A 92 -13.37 -8.53 20.45
C TRP A 92 -14.39 -9.00 19.42
N LYS A 93 -15.30 -8.10 19.03
CA LYS A 93 -16.19 -8.30 17.89
C LYS A 93 -15.36 -8.48 16.62
N SER A 94 -15.98 -9.04 15.58
CA SER A 94 -15.29 -9.27 14.29
C SER A 94 -16.23 -8.96 13.14
N ALA A 95 -15.79 -8.13 12.19
CA ALA A 95 -16.52 -7.83 10.96
C ALA A 95 -15.56 -7.38 9.86
N ALA A 96 -16.02 -7.46 8.61
CA ALA A 96 -15.39 -6.84 7.44
C ALA A 96 -16.27 -5.70 6.95
N GLY A 97 -15.66 -4.57 6.56
CA GLY A 97 -16.38 -3.49 5.91
C GLY A 97 -16.02 -2.09 6.41
N LYS A 98 -16.91 -1.18 6.10
CA LYS A 98 -16.84 0.22 6.47
C LYS A 98 -17.54 0.40 7.81
N PHE A 99 -16.78 0.77 8.82
CA PHE A 99 -17.29 0.94 10.18
C PHE A 99 -17.79 2.35 10.39
N GLY A 100 -18.90 2.51 11.09
CA GLY A 100 -19.37 3.85 11.42
C GLY A 100 -20.80 3.88 11.95
N ALA A 101 -21.23 5.08 12.29
CA ALA A 101 -22.58 5.38 12.70
C ALA A 101 -22.87 6.86 12.46
N LYS A 102 -24.13 7.16 12.19
CA LYS A 102 -24.66 8.52 12.28
C LYS A 102 -25.87 8.51 13.18
N ARG A 103 -25.77 9.21 14.31
CA ARG A 103 -26.82 9.22 15.35
C ARG A 103 -27.31 7.84 15.73
N GLY A 104 -26.34 6.92 15.94
CA GLY A 104 -26.57 5.55 16.35
C GLY A 104 -27.14 4.61 15.28
N ALA A 105 -27.15 5.00 14.01
CA ALA A 105 -27.69 4.21 12.90
C ALA A 105 -26.72 4.08 11.72
N LEU A 106 -26.90 3.01 10.91
CA LEU A 106 -26.25 2.83 9.61
C LEU A 106 -26.86 3.78 8.57
N THR A 107 -26.55 5.07 8.68
CA THR A 107 -27.03 6.09 7.77
C THR A 107 -25.87 6.70 7.00
N SER A 108 -26.03 6.85 5.69
CA SER A 108 -25.04 7.53 4.84
C SER A 108 -24.92 9.01 5.22
N PHE A 109 -23.70 9.52 5.19
CA PHE A 109 -23.42 10.94 5.43
C PHE A 109 -22.19 11.39 4.64
N ASN A 110 -22.24 12.61 4.13
CA ASN A 110 -21.15 13.22 3.36
C ASN A 110 -20.59 12.34 2.22
N GLY A 111 -21.44 11.48 1.61
CA GLY A 111 -21.01 10.57 0.54
C GLY A 111 -20.45 9.22 1.03
N PHE A 112 -20.32 9.01 2.34
CA PHE A 112 -19.85 7.77 2.95
C PHE A 112 -21.01 6.95 3.49
N THR A 113 -20.93 5.62 3.33
CA THR A 113 -21.98 4.70 3.78
C THR A 113 -21.34 3.59 4.62
N PRO A 114 -21.49 3.64 5.96
CA PRO A 114 -21.02 2.54 6.81
C PRO A 114 -21.82 1.28 6.56
N THR A 115 -21.17 0.13 6.70
CA THR A 115 -21.80 -1.21 6.57
C THR A 115 -21.78 -1.99 7.88
N VAL A 116 -20.91 -1.58 8.83
CA VAL A 116 -20.83 -2.15 10.18
C VAL A 116 -21.14 -1.04 11.18
N LEU A 117 -22.20 -1.25 11.96
CA LEU A 117 -22.63 -0.30 12.97
C LEU A 117 -21.67 -0.33 14.18
N LEU A 118 -21.07 0.81 14.49
CA LEU A 118 -20.34 1.03 15.75
C LEU A 118 -21.30 1.45 16.85
N GLN A 119 -20.98 1.05 18.10
CA GLN A 119 -21.70 1.53 19.29
C GLN A 119 -21.32 2.99 19.56
N GLN A 120 -21.95 3.92 18.83
CA GLN A 120 -21.63 5.35 18.87
C GLN A 120 -21.85 5.94 20.26
N TYR A 121 -22.79 5.44 21.04
CA TYR A 121 -23.18 6.00 22.33
C TYR A 121 -22.87 5.04 23.49
N GLN A 122 -22.48 5.62 24.64
CA GLN A 122 -22.16 4.87 25.86
C GLN A 122 -23.43 4.37 26.57
N ASP A 123 -24.55 5.06 26.37
CA ASP A 123 -25.83 4.81 27.03
C ASP A 123 -26.98 4.69 26.04
N GLN A 124 -28.14 4.18 26.52
CA GLN A 124 -29.35 4.00 25.71
C GLN A 124 -30.08 5.32 25.43
N GLU A 125 -29.78 6.37 26.16
CA GLU A 125 -30.37 7.70 26.02
C GLU A 125 -29.69 8.52 24.93
N ASN A 126 -28.60 8.01 24.35
CA ASN A 126 -27.78 8.65 23.33
C ASN A 126 -27.26 10.03 23.77
N SER A 127 -26.97 10.17 25.07
CA SER A 127 -26.57 11.42 25.67
C SER A 127 -25.09 11.70 25.54
N LYS A 128 -24.26 10.64 25.41
CA LYS A 128 -22.82 10.73 25.41
C LYS A 128 -22.21 9.74 24.43
N CYS A 129 -21.38 10.23 23.50
CA CYS A 129 -20.68 9.37 22.56
C CYS A 129 -19.60 8.53 23.23
N THR A 130 -19.35 7.33 22.68
CA THR A 130 -18.14 6.55 22.95
C THR A 130 -16.94 7.34 22.42
N PRO A 131 -15.93 7.68 23.23
CA PRO A 131 -14.85 8.56 22.82
C PRO A 131 -13.91 7.91 21.81
N THR A 132 -13.64 6.59 21.99
CA THR A 132 -12.60 5.88 21.24
C THR A 132 -13.05 4.50 20.81
N PHE A 133 -12.65 4.11 19.61
CA PHE A 133 -12.89 2.81 18.98
C PHE A 133 -11.56 2.20 18.59
N PHE A 134 -11.41 0.89 18.78
CA PHE A 134 -10.17 0.17 18.55
C PHE A 134 -10.37 -0.93 17.52
N PHE A 135 -9.43 -1.06 16.60
CA PHE A 135 -9.47 -2.05 15.53
C PHE A 135 -8.13 -2.76 15.43
N ARG A 136 -8.16 -4.06 15.11
CA ARG A 136 -6.96 -4.87 14.89
C ARG A 136 -7.21 -5.83 13.75
N THR A 137 -6.21 -6.03 12.91
CA THR A 137 -6.18 -7.10 11.91
C THR A 137 -4.77 -7.63 11.75
N THR A 138 -4.63 -8.79 11.13
CA THR A 138 -3.32 -9.39 10.83
C THR A 138 -3.16 -9.56 9.32
N PHE A 139 -1.93 -9.43 8.86
CA PHE A 139 -1.55 -9.78 7.49
C PHE A 139 -0.19 -10.47 7.47
N ASN A 140 0.10 -11.21 6.39
CA ASN A 140 1.40 -11.85 6.19
C ASN A 140 2.26 -11.02 5.25
N ALA A 141 3.53 -10.82 5.63
CA ALA A 141 4.57 -10.31 4.77
C ALA A 141 5.60 -11.42 4.53
N GLN A 142 6.08 -11.55 3.31
CA GLN A 142 7.13 -12.49 2.91
C GLN A 142 8.23 -11.75 2.16
N ASN A 143 9.44 -12.29 2.20
CA ASN A 143 10.58 -11.68 1.50
C ASN A 143 10.76 -10.20 1.89
N ILE A 144 10.70 -9.89 3.19
CA ILE A 144 10.68 -8.50 3.70
C ILE A 144 11.91 -7.69 3.27
N ASP A 145 13.04 -8.33 3.00
CA ASP A 145 14.25 -7.68 2.49
C ASP A 145 14.06 -7.09 1.08
N GLN A 146 13.10 -7.61 0.32
CA GLN A 146 12.73 -7.14 -1.02
C GLN A 146 11.69 -6.01 -0.99
N ILE A 147 11.06 -5.76 0.16
CA ILE A 147 10.08 -4.70 0.29
C ILE A 147 10.79 -3.34 0.30
N THR A 148 10.39 -2.47 -0.63
CA THR A 148 10.92 -1.12 -0.81
C THR A 148 10.15 -0.07 -0.02
N SER A 149 8.83 -0.28 0.10
CA SER A 149 7.93 0.62 0.83
C SER A 149 6.63 -0.09 1.20
N VAL A 150 5.90 0.51 2.15
CA VAL A 150 4.50 0.18 2.42
C VAL A 150 3.68 1.44 2.20
N THR A 151 2.61 1.32 1.43
CA THR A 151 1.69 2.42 1.15
C THR A 151 0.27 2.00 1.47
N GLY A 152 -0.56 2.96 1.88
CA GLY A 152 -1.95 2.69 2.19
C GLY A 152 -2.80 3.94 2.26
N THR A 153 -4.12 3.74 2.19
CA THR A 153 -5.12 4.79 2.27
C THR A 153 -6.24 4.35 3.19
N LEU A 154 -6.67 5.25 4.06
CA LEU A 154 -7.82 5.06 4.94
C LEU A 154 -8.68 6.32 4.99
N PHE A 155 -9.95 6.16 5.35
CA PHE A 155 -10.84 7.27 5.70
C PHE A 155 -11.22 7.21 7.16
N HIS A 156 -11.26 8.35 7.81
CA HIS A 156 -11.55 8.50 9.24
C HIS A 156 -12.39 9.74 9.52
N ASP A 157 -13.16 9.68 10.59
CA ASP A 157 -13.94 10.73 11.19
C ASP A 157 -14.12 10.40 12.69
N ASP A 158 -13.53 11.14 13.68
CA ASP A 158 -12.74 12.36 13.53
C ASP A 158 -11.23 12.09 13.47
N ALA A 159 -10.57 11.80 14.60
CA ALA A 159 -9.12 11.60 14.68
C ALA A 159 -8.72 10.12 14.61
N VAL A 160 -7.54 9.83 14.07
CA VAL A 160 -7.05 8.47 13.90
C VAL A 160 -5.56 8.33 14.20
N ALA A 161 -5.18 7.21 14.83
CA ALA A 161 -3.81 6.74 14.93
C ALA A 161 -3.70 5.29 14.43
N VAL A 162 -2.69 4.99 13.62
CA VAL A 162 -2.45 3.66 13.03
C VAL A 162 -1.10 3.13 13.49
N TYR A 163 -1.08 1.88 13.93
CA TYR A 163 0.10 1.20 14.46
C TYR A 163 0.37 -0.08 13.67
N LEU A 164 1.63 -0.34 13.44
CA LEU A 164 2.13 -1.61 12.89
C LEU A 164 3.05 -2.27 13.92
N ASN A 165 2.69 -3.47 14.39
CA ASN A 165 3.45 -4.24 15.39
C ASN A 165 3.83 -3.43 16.64
N GLY A 166 2.94 -2.56 17.12
CA GLY A 166 3.18 -1.73 18.31
C GLY A 166 3.82 -0.37 18.06
N GLN A 167 4.22 -0.07 16.81
CA GLN A 167 4.84 1.21 16.44
C GLN A 167 3.82 2.10 15.71
N LEU A 168 3.70 3.36 16.11
CA LEU A 168 2.90 4.36 15.41
C LEU A 168 3.48 4.59 14.00
N ILE A 169 2.65 4.43 12.97
CA ILE A 169 3.07 4.59 11.56
C ILE A 169 2.43 5.79 10.87
N THR A 170 1.24 6.19 11.28
CA THR A 170 0.61 7.44 10.83
C THR A 170 -0.46 7.87 11.83
N SER A 171 -0.74 9.16 11.86
CA SER A 171 -1.85 9.72 12.62
C SER A 171 -2.39 10.98 11.95
N ALA A 172 -3.67 11.27 12.15
CA ALA A 172 -4.31 12.48 11.66
C ALA A 172 -5.29 13.03 12.70
N ASP A 173 -5.30 14.34 12.86
CA ASP A 173 -6.17 15.09 13.77
C ASP A 173 -6.06 14.67 15.26
N MET A 174 -5.00 13.94 15.65
CA MET A 174 -4.75 13.53 17.04
C MET A 174 -4.26 14.71 17.88
N PRO A 175 -4.72 14.83 19.14
CA PRO A 175 -4.24 15.87 20.04
C PRO A 175 -2.79 15.65 20.46
N ASP A 176 -2.07 16.75 20.71
CA ASP A 176 -0.69 16.70 21.25
C ASP A 176 -0.64 16.38 22.76
N GLU A 177 -1.77 16.46 23.42
CA GLU A 177 -1.88 16.26 24.86
C GLU A 177 -1.69 14.79 25.24
N LYS A 178 -1.05 14.57 26.40
CA LYS A 178 -0.93 13.23 26.98
C LYS A 178 -2.17 12.91 27.80
N HIS A 179 -2.73 11.74 27.54
CA HIS A 179 -3.88 11.20 28.27
C HIS A 179 -3.47 10.09 29.23
N GLU A 180 -4.22 9.91 30.31
CA GLU A 180 -3.99 8.86 31.31
C GLU A 180 -4.46 7.48 30.82
N ASN A 181 -5.37 7.45 29.86
CA ASN A 181 -5.94 6.25 29.24
C ASN A 181 -6.33 6.56 27.78
N ASN A 182 -6.74 5.55 27.02
CA ASN A 182 -7.09 5.69 25.61
C ASN A 182 -8.54 6.14 25.38
N LEU A 183 -9.33 6.38 26.43
CA LEU A 183 -10.73 6.79 26.30
C LEU A 183 -10.85 8.32 26.45
N TYR A 184 -10.53 9.05 25.37
CA TYR A 184 -10.61 10.51 25.34
C TYR A 184 -11.17 11.00 24.01
N TYR A 185 -11.69 12.22 24.00
CA TYR A 185 -12.13 12.93 22.80
C TYR A 185 -10.98 13.72 22.21
N ALA A 186 -10.84 13.71 20.89
CA ALA A 186 -9.73 14.37 20.20
C ALA A 186 -9.78 15.90 20.25
N GLY A 187 -10.96 16.47 20.47
CA GLY A 187 -11.13 17.93 20.48
C GLY A 187 -11.03 18.61 19.12
N VAL A 188 -10.75 17.85 18.06
CA VAL A 188 -10.63 18.33 16.68
C VAL A 188 -11.64 17.59 15.83
N SER A 189 -12.57 18.35 15.20
CA SER A 189 -13.58 17.77 14.32
C SER A 189 -13.07 17.65 12.89
N ALA A 190 -13.24 16.48 12.28
CA ALA A 190 -13.03 16.28 10.85
C ALA A 190 -14.09 16.99 10.01
N GLY A 191 -15.31 17.13 10.52
CA GLY A 191 -16.46 17.72 9.84
C GLY A 191 -17.08 16.83 8.75
N ALA A 192 -16.30 15.93 8.18
CA ALA A 192 -16.66 14.86 7.25
C ALA A 192 -15.51 13.85 7.21
N PRO A 193 -15.75 12.58 6.83
CA PRO A 193 -14.66 11.63 6.69
C PRO A 193 -13.55 12.15 5.79
N LYS A 194 -12.32 12.14 6.28
CA LYS A 194 -11.10 12.60 5.62
C LYS A 194 -10.25 11.41 5.20
N GLU A 195 -9.46 11.62 4.18
CA GLU A 195 -8.42 10.67 3.77
C GLU A 195 -7.16 10.87 4.61
N ALA A 196 -6.58 9.77 5.07
CA ALA A 196 -5.24 9.71 5.61
C ALA A 196 -4.42 8.66 4.85
N SER A 197 -3.11 8.92 4.74
CA SER A 197 -2.18 8.04 4.02
C SER A 197 -1.20 7.38 4.98
N VAL A 198 -0.87 6.12 4.68
CA VAL A 198 0.28 5.41 5.24
C VAL A 198 1.37 5.40 4.18
N VAL A 199 2.55 5.91 4.53
CA VAL A 199 3.75 5.84 3.67
C VAL A 199 4.94 5.50 4.54
N LEU A 200 5.49 4.29 4.37
CA LEU A 200 6.69 3.84 5.09
C LEU A 200 7.79 3.50 4.09
N THR A 201 8.94 4.07 4.30
CA THR A 201 10.16 3.78 3.53
C THR A 201 10.79 2.47 3.99
N LYS A 202 11.66 1.88 3.14
CA LYS A 202 12.42 0.68 3.48
C LYS A 202 13.16 0.80 4.83
N ASP A 203 13.74 1.95 5.12
CA ASP A 203 14.49 2.14 6.36
C ASP A 203 13.59 2.13 7.62
N GLN A 204 12.42 2.72 7.53
CA GLN A 204 11.43 2.66 8.61
C GLN A 204 10.91 1.23 8.83
N LEU A 205 10.76 0.45 7.74
CA LEU A 205 10.25 -0.92 7.81
C LEU A 205 11.20 -1.90 8.50
N LYS A 206 12.51 -1.70 8.42
CA LYS A 206 13.54 -2.60 9.00
C LYS A 206 13.34 -2.93 10.48
N SER A 207 12.78 -1.98 11.26
CA SER A 207 12.55 -2.16 12.69
C SER A 207 11.12 -2.57 13.04
N ILE A 208 10.19 -2.47 12.09
CA ILE A 208 8.75 -2.58 12.35
C ILE A 208 8.17 -3.84 11.73
N LEU A 209 8.46 -4.08 10.43
CA LEU A 209 7.89 -5.19 9.67
C LEU A 209 8.62 -6.49 9.99
N LYS A 210 7.87 -7.59 10.10
CA LYS A 210 8.38 -8.93 10.39
C LYS A 210 8.05 -9.88 9.25
N GLU A 211 8.94 -10.83 9.01
CA GLU A 211 8.63 -11.98 8.15
C GLU A 211 7.46 -12.76 8.76
N GLY A 212 6.48 -13.14 7.94
CA GLY A 212 5.27 -13.80 8.38
C GLY A 212 4.20 -12.84 8.91
N SER A 213 3.63 -13.15 10.08
CA SER A 213 2.47 -12.44 10.62
C SER A 213 2.83 -11.07 11.19
N ASN A 214 2.09 -10.06 10.78
CA ASN A 214 2.15 -8.68 11.25
C ASN A 214 0.77 -8.23 11.71
N VAL A 215 0.72 -7.32 12.69
CA VAL A 215 -0.51 -6.77 13.25
C VAL A 215 -0.63 -5.31 12.90
N LEU A 216 -1.75 -4.94 12.27
CA LEU A 216 -2.17 -3.57 12.04
C LEU A 216 -3.25 -3.21 13.06
N SER A 217 -3.05 -2.13 13.81
CA SER A 217 -3.99 -1.66 14.82
C SER A 217 -4.37 -0.21 14.55
N VAL A 218 -5.62 0.14 14.83
CA VAL A 218 -6.14 1.50 14.61
C VAL A 218 -6.90 1.95 15.84
N GLU A 219 -6.65 3.18 16.24
CA GLU A 219 -7.35 3.93 17.27
C GLU A 219 -8.08 5.09 16.61
N LEU A 220 -9.40 5.13 16.76
CA LEU A 220 -10.29 6.13 16.15
C LEU A 220 -11.01 6.89 17.25
N HIS A 221 -10.97 8.21 17.21
CA HIS A 221 -11.55 9.06 18.24
C HIS A 221 -12.66 9.95 17.70
N GLN A 222 -13.69 10.15 18.52
CA GLN A 222 -14.66 11.23 18.36
C GLN A 222 -14.01 12.58 18.76
N ASP A 223 -14.49 13.67 18.17
CA ASP A 223 -14.04 15.01 18.54
C ASP A 223 -14.55 15.44 19.92
N ARG A 224 -15.79 15.05 20.29
CA ARG A 224 -16.49 15.44 21.54
C ARG A 224 -17.59 14.46 21.91
N GLU A 225 -18.10 14.62 23.13
CA GLU A 225 -19.16 13.73 23.66
C GLU A 225 -20.52 13.85 22.94
N SER A 226 -20.76 14.93 22.20
CA SER A 226 -22.00 15.17 21.45
C SER A 226 -21.83 15.06 19.93
N SER A 227 -20.80 14.36 19.46
CA SER A 227 -20.57 14.16 18.02
C SER A 227 -21.74 13.44 17.35
N SER A 228 -22.05 13.80 16.10
CA SER A 228 -23.20 13.25 15.38
C SER A 228 -22.89 11.99 14.59
N ASP A 229 -21.61 11.74 14.30
CA ASP A 229 -21.16 10.67 13.40
C ASP A 229 -19.76 10.18 13.76
N ILE A 230 -19.39 9.04 13.22
CA ILE A 230 -18.06 8.42 13.31
C ILE A 230 -17.87 7.52 12.08
N TYR A 231 -16.68 7.49 11.50
CA TYR A 231 -16.38 6.66 10.33
C TYR A 231 -14.96 6.16 10.30
N PHE A 232 -14.80 4.90 9.90
CA PHE A 232 -13.52 4.27 9.62
C PHE A 232 -13.62 3.29 8.45
N GLU A 233 -12.72 3.43 7.50
CA GLU A 233 -12.53 2.51 6.38
C GLU A 233 -11.05 2.44 6.02
N PHE A 234 -10.47 1.25 6.02
CA PHE A 234 -9.14 1.04 5.46
C PHE A 234 -9.29 0.55 4.01
N GLN A 235 -9.02 1.42 3.04
CA GLN A 235 -9.20 1.09 1.63
C GLN A 235 -8.15 0.11 1.12
N ASN A 236 -6.89 0.37 1.44
CA ASN A 236 -5.79 -0.50 1.07
C ASN A 236 -4.58 -0.30 1.97
N LEU A 237 -3.81 -1.38 2.16
CA LEU A 237 -2.42 -1.37 2.59
C LEU A 237 -1.68 -2.31 1.66
N SER A 238 -0.61 -1.83 1.05
CA SER A 238 0.14 -2.58 0.04
C SER A 238 1.62 -2.61 0.37
N LEU A 239 2.21 -3.77 0.17
CA LEU A 239 3.64 -4.01 0.22
C LEU A 239 4.19 -3.84 -1.20
N ASN A 240 5.15 -2.94 -1.39
CA ASN A 240 5.78 -2.68 -2.67
C ASN A 240 7.14 -3.40 -2.70
N TYR A 241 7.31 -4.32 -3.64
CA TYR A 241 8.50 -5.15 -3.77
C TYR A 241 9.39 -4.68 -4.91
N ASN A 242 10.69 -4.89 -4.76
CA ASN A 242 11.64 -4.74 -5.85
C ASN A 242 11.67 -6.03 -6.67
N GLU A 243 11.27 -6.01 -7.94
CA GLU A 243 11.26 -7.22 -8.81
C GLU A 243 12.65 -7.80 -9.14
N ASN A 244 13.73 -7.18 -8.69
CA ASN A 244 15.10 -7.59 -9.06
C ASN A 244 15.70 -8.65 -8.14
N ASN A 245 14.94 -9.69 -7.74
CA ASN A 245 15.54 -10.92 -7.20
C ASN A 245 14.60 -12.12 -7.39
N THR A 246 14.44 -12.58 -8.61
CA THR A 246 14.25 -14.02 -8.79
C THR A 246 15.60 -14.63 -8.45
N ASP A 247 15.70 -15.40 -7.36
CA ASP A 247 16.83 -16.28 -7.10
C ASP A 247 17.04 -17.14 -8.34
N GLY A 248 17.94 -16.66 -9.19
CA GLY A 248 18.37 -17.35 -10.37
C GLY A 248 19.27 -18.48 -9.97
N ASP A 249 18.83 -19.69 -10.26
CA ASP A 249 19.67 -20.83 -10.44
C ASP A 249 20.98 -20.43 -11.15
N ASN A 250 22.09 -20.54 -10.43
CA ASN A 250 23.42 -20.19 -10.88
C ASN A 250 23.93 -21.29 -11.82
N SER A 251 23.54 -21.23 -13.08
CA SER A 251 24.24 -21.94 -14.16
C SER A 251 25.12 -20.93 -14.90
N GLY A 252 26.41 -21.03 -14.65
CA GLY A 252 27.41 -20.11 -15.14
C GLY A 252 27.36 -19.87 -16.66
N SER A 253 27.20 -18.63 -17.02
CA SER A 253 27.71 -18.07 -18.27
C SER A 253 28.46 -16.79 -17.90
N ASN A 254 29.72 -16.74 -18.37
CA ASN A 254 30.52 -15.51 -18.28
C ASN A 254 29.97 -14.47 -19.23
N ASP A 255 28.93 -13.75 -18.80
CA ASP A 255 28.45 -12.59 -19.53
C ASP A 255 29.10 -11.33 -18.94
N GLU A 256 29.92 -10.65 -19.76
CA GLU A 256 30.50 -9.36 -19.44
C GLU A 256 29.36 -8.38 -19.08
N LYS A 257 29.46 -7.80 -17.89
CA LYS A 257 28.51 -6.81 -17.40
C LYS A 257 28.67 -5.50 -18.20
N VAL A 258 27.85 -5.31 -19.21
CA VAL A 258 27.80 -4.06 -19.98
C VAL A 258 27.02 -3.03 -19.20
N THR A 259 27.67 -1.95 -18.75
CA THR A 259 26.99 -0.83 -18.07
C THR A 259 26.68 0.25 -19.08
N GLN A 260 25.40 0.48 -19.36
CA GLN A 260 24.96 1.55 -20.25
C GLN A 260 24.89 2.87 -19.48
N LYS A 261 25.61 3.90 -19.96
CA LYS A 261 25.68 5.22 -19.27
C LYS A 261 24.67 6.25 -19.77
N SER A 262 24.38 6.29 -21.07
CA SER A 262 23.49 7.33 -21.62
C SER A 262 22.93 6.94 -22.99
N ILE A 263 21.66 7.30 -23.22
CA ILE A 263 21.03 7.26 -24.54
C ILE A 263 20.59 8.70 -24.88
N PHE A 264 20.98 9.19 -26.04
CA PHE A 264 20.52 10.46 -26.58
C PHE A 264 19.73 10.26 -27.85
N LEU A 265 18.55 10.84 -27.91
CA LEU A 265 17.77 10.96 -29.12
C LEU A 265 18.07 12.33 -29.76
N THR A 266 18.64 12.33 -30.95
CA THR A 266 18.85 13.56 -31.72
C THR A 266 17.83 13.64 -32.83
N VAL A 267 17.15 14.77 -32.95
CA VAL A 267 16.25 15.07 -34.06
C VAL A 267 17.13 15.56 -35.20
N GLY A 268 17.04 14.90 -36.35
CA GLY A 268 17.75 15.33 -37.55
C GLY A 268 17.24 16.67 -38.10
N ASN A 269 17.98 17.24 -39.06
CA ASN A 269 17.67 18.54 -39.66
C ASN A 269 16.37 18.54 -40.49
N ASP A 270 15.74 17.41 -40.67
CA ASP A 270 14.43 17.28 -41.32
C ASP A 270 13.53 16.32 -40.53
N THR A 271 12.23 16.35 -40.85
CA THR A 271 11.22 15.54 -40.15
C THR A 271 11.29 14.04 -40.48
N SER A 272 12.24 13.61 -41.30
CA SER A 272 12.37 12.24 -41.79
C SER A 272 13.56 11.48 -41.21
N SER A 273 14.45 12.14 -40.45
CA SER A 273 15.62 11.52 -39.87
C SER A 273 15.69 11.69 -38.35
N GLN A 274 15.91 10.58 -37.66
CA GLN A 274 16.18 10.56 -36.19
C GLN A 274 17.43 9.73 -35.94
N GLY A 275 18.34 10.25 -35.17
CA GLY A 275 19.55 9.55 -34.74
C GLY A 275 19.45 9.08 -33.31
N ILE A 276 19.85 7.85 -33.05
CA ILE A 276 20.00 7.31 -31.69
C ILE A 276 21.49 7.12 -31.44
N THR A 277 22.01 7.77 -30.39
CA THR A 277 23.40 7.60 -29.96
C THR A 277 23.40 7.03 -28.55
N TRP A 278 24.19 5.96 -28.33
CA TRP A 278 24.36 5.38 -26.99
C TRP A 278 25.85 5.21 -26.68
N TYR A 279 26.17 5.27 -25.40
CA TYR A 279 27.50 5.00 -24.87
C TYR A 279 27.44 3.79 -23.95
N ALA A 280 28.35 2.86 -24.14
CA ALA A 280 28.55 1.72 -23.27
C ALA A 280 30.03 1.63 -22.90
N ASP A 281 30.34 1.36 -21.65
CA ASP A 281 31.70 0.99 -21.25
C ASP A 281 31.87 -0.50 -21.40
N THR A 282 32.84 -0.92 -22.17
CA THR A 282 33.39 -2.27 -22.13
C THR A 282 34.67 -2.21 -21.32
N GLU A 283 34.71 -2.83 -20.15
CA GLU A 283 35.97 -3.11 -19.49
C GLU A 283 36.64 -4.25 -20.27
N THR A 284 37.67 -3.91 -21.04
CA THR A 284 38.59 -4.90 -21.58
C THR A 284 39.52 -5.35 -20.46
N ALA A 285 39.51 -6.66 -20.18
CA ALA A 285 40.45 -7.34 -19.29
C ALA A 285 41.86 -7.32 -19.86
#